data_22e8db0574046e735ca8d39e64e1f45a
#
_entry.id   22e8db0574046e735ca8d39e64e1f45a
#
_cell.length_a   1.000
_cell.length_b   1.000
_cell.length_c   1.000
_cell.angle_alpha   90.00
_cell.angle_beta   90.00
_cell.angle_gamma   90.00
#
_symmetry.space_group_name_H-M   'P 1'
#
loop_
_entity.id
_entity.type
_entity.pdbx_description
1 polymer ?
#
loop_
_entity_poly.entity_id
_entity_poly.type
_entity_poly.pdbx_seq_one_letter_code
_entity_poly.pdbx_strand_id
1 'polypeptide(L)'
;TDFQEDKLQSLARQYKAERVLIEWNGMWNQDDLYGGPMSEAVLSAQQNREPKYQVSMPKNWFLYQVITILDGSSLKLYLSNMRSFLGQMLRHAELCIVNRCDNLSNEELVDYRRKIRAMGQNAMILLEDKNGEIPQTALPEDLPYDLGQDVITLADEDYGTWFLDCMENPERYLNKEITFSAMILKRKNMPENEFVPGRMAMTCCAEDMTFLGFICKGDKKLIAPFSTR
;
A
#
# COMPACT_ATOMS: atom_id res chain seq x y z
N THR A 1 -0.76 -29.78 -1.30
CA THR A 1 -0.22 -28.63 -2.03
C THR A 1 0.87 -29.11 -2.95
N ASP A 2 0.65 -28.93 -4.25
CA ASP A 2 1.58 -29.44 -5.27
C ASP A 2 2.78 -28.52 -5.52
N PHE A 3 3.05 -27.58 -4.64
CA PHE A 3 4.21 -26.73 -4.71
C PHE A 3 5.42 -27.47 -4.13
N GLN A 4 6.03 -28.33 -4.95
CA GLN A 4 7.20 -29.12 -4.56
C GLN A 4 8.39 -28.68 -5.42
N GLU A 5 9.51 -28.43 -4.77
CA GLU A 5 10.77 -27.98 -5.40
C GLU A 5 11.18 -28.88 -6.56
N ASP A 6 11.19 -30.22 -6.33
CA ASP A 6 11.58 -31.20 -7.35
C ASP A 6 10.67 -31.18 -8.58
N LYS A 7 9.36 -30.98 -8.38
CA LYS A 7 8.38 -30.89 -9.46
C LYS A 7 8.61 -29.65 -10.32
N LEU A 8 8.81 -28.49 -9.67
CA LEU A 8 9.12 -27.23 -10.37
C LEU A 8 10.41 -27.35 -11.16
N GLN A 9 11.45 -27.91 -10.56
CA GLN A 9 12.74 -28.08 -11.21
C GLN A 9 12.67 -29.04 -12.39
N SER A 10 11.88 -30.14 -12.27
CA SER A 10 11.70 -31.09 -13.38
C SER A 10 10.94 -30.47 -14.55
N LEU A 11 9.87 -29.70 -14.27
CA LEU A 11 9.10 -28.96 -15.30
C LEU A 11 9.98 -27.92 -16.02
N ALA A 12 10.72 -27.13 -15.26
CA ALA A 12 11.61 -26.12 -15.86
C ALA A 12 12.67 -26.76 -16.79
N ARG A 13 13.24 -27.90 -16.39
CA ARG A 13 14.18 -28.64 -17.24
C ARG A 13 13.51 -29.24 -18.48
N GLN A 14 12.33 -29.84 -18.30
CA GLN A 14 11.56 -30.45 -19.41
C GLN A 14 11.23 -29.43 -20.50
N TYR A 15 10.81 -28.22 -20.10
CA TYR A 15 10.42 -27.16 -21.03
C TYR A 15 11.54 -26.15 -21.32
N LYS A 16 12.73 -26.33 -20.77
CA LYS A 16 13.85 -25.37 -20.85
C LYS A 16 13.41 -23.95 -20.52
N ALA A 17 12.60 -23.83 -19.48
CA ALA A 17 11.99 -22.57 -19.08
C ALA A 17 13.00 -21.69 -18.34
N GLU A 18 13.19 -20.46 -18.80
CA GLU A 18 13.98 -19.42 -18.11
C GLU A 18 13.11 -18.65 -17.11
N ARG A 19 11.77 -18.65 -17.30
CA ARG A 19 10.79 -18.02 -16.45
C ARG A 19 9.61 -18.96 -16.23
N VAL A 20 9.14 -19.02 -14.98
CA VAL A 20 7.99 -19.81 -14.58
C VAL A 20 6.94 -18.89 -13.99
N LEU A 21 5.73 -18.94 -14.53
CA LEU A 21 4.57 -18.25 -13.99
C LEU A 21 3.78 -19.23 -13.13
N ILE A 22 3.51 -18.84 -11.89
CA ILE A 22 2.78 -19.67 -10.95
C ILE A 22 1.47 -18.97 -10.61
N GLU A 23 0.35 -19.59 -10.95
CA GLU A 23 -0.95 -19.16 -10.49
C GLU A 23 -1.15 -19.65 -9.06
N TRP A 24 -1.17 -18.70 -8.13
CA TRP A 24 -1.47 -18.95 -6.73
C TRP A 24 -2.99 -18.93 -6.53
N ASN A 25 -3.52 -19.88 -5.75
CA ASN A 25 -4.93 -19.88 -5.45
C ASN A 25 -5.31 -18.60 -4.68
N GLY A 26 -6.17 -17.79 -5.27
CA GLY A 26 -6.57 -16.49 -4.71
C GLY A 26 -7.26 -16.54 -3.36
N MET A 27 -7.64 -17.73 -2.86
CA MET A 27 -8.21 -17.92 -1.53
C MET A 27 -7.19 -18.44 -0.49
N TRP A 28 -5.96 -18.67 -0.89
CA TRP A 28 -4.89 -19.05 0.02
C TRP A 28 -4.19 -17.83 0.56
N ASN A 29 -3.81 -17.89 1.84
CA ASN A 29 -3.06 -16.83 2.47
C ASN A 29 -1.65 -16.73 1.84
N GLN A 30 -1.29 -15.53 1.37
CA GLN A 30 0.05 -15.30 0.83
C GLN A 30 1.14 -15.33 1.91
N ASP A 31 0.79 -15.04 3.15
CA ASP A 31 1.72 -15.14 4.27
C ASP A 31 2.28 -16.57 4.43
N ASP A 32 1.54 -17.59 3.99
CA ASP A 32 2.03 -18.97 3.94
C ASP A 32 3.20 -19.15 2.97
N LEU A 33 3.29 -18.30 1.94
CA LEU A 33 4.41 -18.27 1.01
C LEU A 33 5.64 -17.54 1.59
N TYR A 34 5.40 -16.48 2.37
CA TYR A 34 6.45 -15.59 2.87
C TYR A 34 6.91 -15.85 4.31
N GLY A 35 6.27 -16.79 5.01
CA GLY A 35 6.79 -17.25 6.29
C GLY A 35 6.35 -16.49 7.52
N GLY A 36 5.18 -15.90 7.52
CA GLY A 36 4.59 -15.33 8.72
C GLY A 36 4.15 -13.87 8.60
N PRO A 37 3.58 -13.31 9.65
CA PRO A 37 3.09 -11.94 9.63
C PRO A 37 4.22 -10.93 9.39
N MET A 38 3.89 -9.84 8.74
CA MET A 38 4.80 -8.77 8.28
C MET A 38 5.80 -8.26 9.35
N SER A 39 5.52 -8.49 10.64
CA SER A 39 6.43 -8.17 11.73
C SER A 39 7.80 -8.87 11.62
N GLU A 40 7.82 -10.11 11.15
CA GLU A 40 9.09 -10.85 10.94
C GLU A 40 9.77 -10.47 9.63
N ALA A 41 9.01 -10.20 8.57
CA ALA A 41 9.57 -9.74 7.29
C ALA A 41 10.19 -8.34 7.43
N VAL A 42 9.56 -7.43 8.16
CA VAL A 42 10.11 -6.09 8.46
C VAL A 42 11.35 -6.19 9.37
N LEU A 43 11.33 -7.07 10.37
CA LEU A 43 12.49 -7.31 11.24
C LEU A 43 13.66 -7.95 10.47
N SER A 44 13.37 -8.84 9.51
CA SER A 44 14.40 -9.46 8.68
C SER A 44 14.99 -8.49 7.66
N ALA A 45 14.19 -7.59 7.09
CA ALA A 45 14.65 -6.53 6.19
C ALA A 45 15.55 -5.51 6.93
N GLN A 46 15.20 -5.16 8.17
CA GLN A 46 16.04 -4.29 9.02
C GLN A 46 17.36 -4.95 9.44
N GLN A 47 17.47 -6.29 9.36
CA GLN A 47 18.66 -7.05 9.73
C GLN A 47 19.48 -7.52 8.53
N ASN A 48 19.21 -7.03 7.31
CA ASN A 48 19.84 -7.49 6.05
C ASN A 48 19.80 -9.02 5.88
N ARG A 49 18.76 -9.68 6.37
CA ARG A 49 18.53 -11.11 6.16
C ARG A 49 17.60 -11.30 4.95
N GLU A 50 17.96 -12.23 4.08
CA GLU A 50 17.08 -12.64 2.98
C GLU A 50 15.71 -13.10 3.54
N PRO A 51 14.58 -12.71 2.90
CA PRO A 51 13.27 -13.14 3.34
C PRO A 51 13.20 -14.68 3.32
N LYS A 52 12.81 -15.23 4.45
CA LYS A 52 12.71 -16.68 4.61
C LYS A 52 11.36 -17.12 4.04
N TYR A 53 11.36 -17.64 2.83
CA TYR A 53 10.16 -18.25 2.26
C TYR A 53 9.83 -19.56 3.03
N GLN A 54 8.57 -19.78 3.37
CA GLN A 54 8.12 -21.09 3.91
C GLN A 54 8.09 -22.16 2.82
N VAL A 55 7.92 -21.73 1.59
CA VAL A 55 7.95 -22.62 0.44
C VAL A 55 9.38 -22.75 -0.04
N SER A 56 9.83 -24.00 -0.12
CA SER A 56 11.17 -24.30 -0.63
C SER A 56 11.23 -23.97 -2.12
N MET A 57 12.02 -22.96 -2.46
CA MET A 57 12.29 -22.61 -3.86
C MET A 57 13.43 -23.47 -4.42
N PRO A 58 13.37 -23.87 -5.71
CA PRO A 58 14.48 -24.55 -6.35
C PRO A 58 15.77 -23.74 -6.25
N LYS A 59 16.88 -24.43 -6.07
CA LYS A 59 18.19 -23.80 -5.97
C LYS A 59 18.46 -22.91 -7.21
N ASN A 60 18.89 -21.67 -6.99
CA ASN A 60 19.14 -20.63 -8.00
C ASN A 60 17.86 -20.01 -8.61
N TRP A 61 16.70 -20.23 -8.02
CA TRP A 61 15.48 -19.50 -8.37
C TRP A 61 15.29 -18.32 -7.42
N PHE A 62 14.66 -17.27 -7.94
CA PHE A 62 14.22 -16.14 -7.13
C PHE A 62 12.83 -15.71 -7.57
N LEU A 63 12.08 -15.18 -6.64
CA LEU A 63 10.77 -14.58 -6.93
C LEU A 63 11.02 -13.24 -7.62
N TYR A 64 10.63 -13.16 -8.89
CA TYR A 64 10.86 -11.98 -9.70
C TYR A 64 9.80 -10.90 -9.49
N GLN A 65 8.53 -11.31 -9.41
CA GLN A 65 7.41 -10.39 -9.29
C GLN A 65 6.19 -11.07 -8.68
N VAL A 66 5.48 -10.34 -7.84
CA VAL A 66 4.16 -10.73 -7.31
C VAL A 66 3.10 -9.88 -7.97
N ILE A 67 2.17 -10.54 -8.66
CA ILE A 67 1.06 -9.89 -9.37
C ILE A 67 -0.24 -10.31 -8.70
N THR A 68 -1.02 -9.33 -8.24
CA THR A 68 -2.38 -9.55 -7.73
C THR A 68 -3.38 -9.13 -8.79
N ILE A 69 -4.33 -10.01 -9.12
CA ILE A 69 -5.38 -9.74 -10.09
C ILE A 69 -6.71 -9.65 -9.35
N LEU A 70 -7.43 -8.55 -9.53
CA LEU A 70 -8.72 -8.28 -8.91
C LEU A 70 -9.78 -8.10 -10.01
N ASP A 71 -10.97 -8.65 -9.78
CA ASP A 71 -12.12 -8.47 -10.66
C ASP A 71 -12.87 -7.18 -10.27
N GLY A 72 -12.78 -6.15 -11.09
CA GLY A 72 -13.38 -4.84 -10.86
C GLY A 72 -14.91 -4.92 -10.71
N SER A 73 -15.57 -5.82 -11.42
CA SER A 73 -17.03 -5.96 -11.33
C SER A 73 -17.53 -6.43 -9.97
N SER A 74 -16.72 -7.17 -9.23
CA SER A 74 -17.05 -7.70 -7.90
C SER A 74 -16.25 -7.05 -6.76
N LEU A 75 -15.29 -6.19 -7.07
CA LEU A 75 -14.35 -5.63 -6.10
C LEU A 75 -15.03 -4.88 -4.95
N LYS A 76 -16.12 -4.16 -5.23
CA LYS A 76 -16.91 -3.47 -4.20
C LYS A 76 -17.40 -4.41 -3.10
N LEU A 77 -17.82 -5.61 -3.49
CA LEU A 77 -18.27 -6.64 -2.55
C LEU A 77 -17.12 -7.15 -1.69
N TYR A 78 -15.98 -7.43 -2.30
CA TYR A 78 -14.78 -7.87 -1.58
C TYR A 78 -14.22 -6.81 -0.63
N LEU A 79 -14.18 -5.55 -1.05
CA LEU A 79 -13.79 -4.43 -0.21
C LEU A 79 -14.68 -4.26 1.02
N SER A 80 -15.99 -4.57 0.89
CA SER A 80 -16.93 -4.48 2.00
C SER A 80 -16.86 -5.66 2.97
N ASN A 81 -16.63 -6.88 2.46
CA ASN A 81 -16.77 -8.10 3.25
C ASN A 81 -15.44 -8.82 3.55
N MET A 82 -14.41 -8.59 2.75
CA MET A 82 -13.13 -9.32 2.82
C MET A 82 -11.91 -8.39 2.79
N ARG A 83 -12.06 -7.20 3.37
CA ARG A 83 -11.03 -6.16 3.30
C ARG A 83 -9.67 -6.62 3.87
N SER A 84 -9.69 -7.31 5.00
CA SER A 84 -8.47 -7.84 5.62
C SER A 84 -7.75 -8.85 4.71
N PHE A 85 -8.53 -9.71 4.05
CA PHE A 85 -7.99 -10.69 3.10
C PHE A 85 -7.37 -10.01 1.86
N LEU A 86 -8.07 -9.01 1.30
CA LEU A 86 -7.53 -8.20 0.21
C LEU A 86 -6.23 -7.47 0.64
N GLY A 87 -6.19 -6.95 1.86
CA GLY A 87 -5.00 -6.32 2.42
C GLY A 87 -3.81 -7.28 2.47
N GLN A 88 -4.01 -8.53 2.85
CA GLN A 88 -2.97 -9.56 2.81
C GLN A 88 -2.46 -9.82 1.39
N MET A 89 -3.37 -9.93 0.42
CA MET A 89 -3.00 -10.15 -0.99
C MET A 89 -2.23 -8.97 -1.59
N LEU A 90 -2.61 -7.75 -1.22
CA LEU A 90 -2.01 -6.53 -1.78
C LEU A 90 -0.70 -6.13 -1.09
N ARG A 91 -0.47 -6.58 0.13
CA ARG A 91 0.73 -6.26 0.92
C ARG A 91 2.03 -6.60 0.21
N HIS A 92 2.06 -7.74 -0.46
CA HIS A 92 3.23 -8.27 -1.16
C HIS A 92 3.19 -8.02 -2.67
N ALA A 93 2.10 -7.42 -3.18
CA ALA A 93 1.96 -7.15 -4.60
C ALA A 93 2.92 -6.03 -5.04
N GLU A 94 3.64 -6.27 -6.14
CA GLU A 94 4.39 -5.25 -6.86
C GLU A 94 3.57 -4.70 -8.03
N LEU A 95 2.61 -5.50 -8.52
CA LEU A 95 1.66 -5.11 -9.54
C LEU A 95 0.27 -5.59 -9.13
N CYS A 96 -0.70 -4.69 -9.15
CA CYS A 96 -2.12 -5.00 -8.98
C CYS A 96 -2.87 -4.68 -10.28
N ILE A 97 -3.46 -5.67 -10.90
CA ILE A 97 -4.29 -5.51 -12.10
C ILE A 97 -5.75 -5.63 -11.68
N VAL A 98 -6.52 -4.58 -11.90
CA VAL A 98 -7.98 -4.61 -11.75
C VAL A 98 -8.57 -4.73 -13.14
N ASN A 99 -9.02 -5.91 -13.51
CA ASN A 99 -9.63 -6.16 -14.80
C ASN A 99 -11.16 -6.05 -14.75
N ARG A 100 -11.84 -6.20 -15.91
CA ARG A 100 -13.31 -6.15 -16.04
C ARG A 100 -13.92 -4.85 -15.50
N CYS A 101 -13.26 -3.73 -15.77
CA CYS A 101 -13.72 -2.41 -15.38
C CYS A 101 -14.75 -1.79 -16.34
N ASP A 102 -15.29 -2.57 -17.30
CA ASP A 102 -16.13 -2.09 -18.42
C ASP A 102 -17.35 -1.25 -18.03
N ASN A 103 -17.95 -1.54 -16.89
CA ASN A 103 -19.19 -0.89 -16.44
C ASN A 103 -19.00 0.00 -15.23
N LEU A 104 -17.74 0.32 -14.88
CA LEU A 104 -17.43 1.16 -13.74
C LEU A 104 -17.33 2.63 -14.18
N SER A 105 -17.87 3.51 -13.35
CA SER A 105 -17.69 4.95 -13.52
C SER A 105 -16.25 5.37 -13.17
N ASN A 106 -15.83 6.53 -13.67
CA ASN A 106 -14.53 7.09 -13.30
C ASN A 106 -14.39 7.28 -11.80
N GLU A 107 -15.46 7.66 -11.11
CA GLU A 107 -15.50 7.80 -9.64
C GLU A 107 -15.26 6.47 -8.93
N GLU A 108 -15.85 5.39 -9.41
CA GLU A 108 -15.62 4.05 -8.86
C GLU A 108 -14.19 3.56 -9.11
N LEU A 109 -13.64 3.81 -10.31
CA LEU A 109 -12.26 3.48 -10.64
C LEU A 109 -11.25 4.22 -9.75
N VAL A 110 -11.50 5.50 -9.52
CA VAL A 110 -10.72 6.34 -8.62
C VAL A 110 -10.81 5.81 -7.17
N ASP A 111 -12.01 5.50 -6.69
CA ASP A 111 -12.22 4.94 -5.35
C ASP A 111 -11.50 3.59 -5.17
N TYR A 112 -11.55 2.72 -6.19
CA TYR A 112 -10.84 1.44 -6.15
C TYR A 112 -9.32 1.65 -6.10
N ARG A 113 -8.79 2.51 -6.95
CA ARG A 113 -7.35 2.85 -6.96
C ARG A 113 -6.89 3.35 -5.59
N ARG A 114 -7.66 4.26 -4.97
CA ARG A 114 -7.39 4.79 -3.63
C ARG A 114 -7.38 3.69 -2.56
N LYS A 115 -8.39 2.83 -2.54
CA LYS A 115 -8.51 1.74 -1.57
C LYS A 115 -7.41 0.70 -1.73
N ILE A 116 -7.05 0.36 -2.98
CA ILE A 116 -5.95 -0.56 -3.29
C ILE A 116 -4.62 0.06 -2.85
N ARG A 117 -4.38 1.33 -3.16
CA ARG A 117 -3.16 2.05 -2.74
C ARG A 117 -3.01 2.08 -1.23
N ALA A 118 -4.08 2.28 -0.49
CA ALA A 118 -4.06 2.26 0.98
C ALA A 118 -3.69 0.90 1.58
N MET A 119 -3.94 -0.21 0.86
CA MET A 119 -3.65 -1.58 1.30
C MET A 119 -2.32 -2.12 0.77
N GLY A 120 -1.92 -1.71 -0.45
CA GLY A 120 -0.71 -2.15 -1.14
C GLY A 120 0.12 -0.96 -1.63
N GLN A 121 0.82 -0.30 -0.72
CA GLN A 121 1.51 0.97 -0.95
C GLN A 121 2.57 0.91 -2.07
N ASN A 122 3.19 -0.25 -2.26
CA ASN A 122 4.26 -0.44 -3.23
C ASN A 122 3.76 -0.98 -4.59
N ALA A 123 2.49 -1.36 -4.69
CA ALA A 123 1.96 -1.94 -5.92
C ALA A 123 1.74 -0.88 -7.00
N MET A 124 2.26 -1.12 -8.20
CA MET A 124 1.78 -0.44 -9.39
C MET A 124 0.34 -0.90 -9.65
N ILE A 125 -0.58 0.02 -9.92
CA ILE A 125 -1.98 -0.30 -10.14
C ILE A 125 -2.31 -0.08 -11.62
N LEU A 126 -2.78 -1.14 -12.29
CA LEU A 126 -3.34 -1.10 -13.64
C LEU A 126 -4.84 -1.36 -13.57
N LEU A 127 -5.60 -0.53 -14.25
CA LEU A 127 -7.04 -0.72 -14.44
C LEU A 127 -7.28 -1.11 -15.90
N GLU A 128 -8.07 -2.14 -16.15
CA GLU A 128 -8.32 -2.64 -17.50
C GLU A 128 -9.81 -2.84 -17.77
N ASP A 129 -10.24 -2.42 -18.94
CA ASP A 129 -11.53 -2.73 -19.51
C ASP A 129 -11.37 -3.65 -20.76
N LYS A 130 -12.44 -3.90 -21.48
CA LYS A 130 -12.43 -4.69 -22.74
C LYS A 130 -11.55 -4.10 -23.85
N ASN A 131 -11.16 -2.84 -23.76
CA ASN A 131 -10.31 -2.16 -24.74
C ASN A 131 -8.83 -2.17 -24.32
N GLY A 132 -8.53 -2.66 -23.13
CA GLY A 132 -7.19 -2.72 -22.54
C GLY A 132 -7.02 -1.82 -21.34
N GLU A 133 -5.79 -1.33 -21.14
CA GLU A 133 -5.46 -0.45 -20.00
C GLU A 133 -6.22 0.87 -20.08
N ILE A 134 -6.84 1.25 -18.96
CA ILE A 134 -7.43 2.57 -18.75
C ILE A 134 -6.30 3.52 -18.33
N PRO A 135 -5.91 4.51 -19.17
CA PRO A 135 -4.82 5.41 -18.81
C PRO A 135 -5.11 6.16 -17.52
N GLN A 136 -4.13 6.23 -16.63
CA GLN A 136 -4.27 6.98 -15.36
C GLN A 136 -4.59 8.47 -15.62
N THR A 137 -4.10 9.03 -16.70
CA THR A 137 -4.40 10.41 -17.13
C THR A 137 -5.85 10.63 -17.56
N ALA A 138 -6.59 9.55 -17.85
CA ALA A 138 -8.02 9.63 -18.20
C ALA A 138 -8.92 9.72 -16.97
N LEU A 139 -8.37 9.45 -15.78
CA LEU A 139 -9.11 9.52 -14.53
C LEU A 139 -8.93 10.87 -13.86
N PRO A 140 -9.97 11.42 -13.21
CA PRO A 140 -9.84 12.63 -12.42
C PRO A 140 -8.78 12.43 -11.31
N GLU A 141 -8.16 13.54 -10.90
CA GLU A 141 -7.21 13.50 -9.79
C GLU A 141 -7.89 12.91 -8.54
N ASP A 142 -7.15 12.03 -7.87
CA ASP A 142 -7.67 11.16 -6.82
C ASP A 142 -7.65 11.83 -5.43
N LEU A 143 -7.67 13.15 -5.41
CA LEU A 143 -7.56 13.90 -4.18
C LEU A 143 -8.94 14.37 -3.71
N PRO A 144 -9.30 14.09 -2.44
CA PRO A 144 -10.59 14.49 -1.88
C PRO A 144 -10.64 15.99 -1.47
N TYR A 145 -9.62 16.76 -1.84
CA TYR A 145 -9.47 18.18 -1.55
C TYR A 145 -8.92 18.91 -2.78
N ASP A 146 -9.14 20.22 -2.83
CA ASP A 146 -8.75 21.06 -3.95
C ASP A 146 -7.31 21.58 -3.79
N LEU A 147 -6.41 21.11 -4.65
CA LEU A 147 -5.03 21.61 -4.73
C LEU A 147 -4.91 23.05 -5.23
N GLY A 148 -5.94 23.61 -5.81
CA GLY A 148 -5.95 25.02 -6.25
C GLY A 148 -5.99 26.01 -5.07
N GLN A 149 -6.39 25.57 -3.88
CA GLN A 149 -6.47 26.42 -2.69
C GLN A 149 -5.10 26.64 -2.04
N ASP A 150 -4.88 27.82 -1.48
CA ASP A 150 -3.68 28.11 -0.68
C ASP A 150 -3.75 27.42 0.70
N VAL A 151 -4.97 27.26 1.24
CA VAL A 151 -5.25 26.56 2.50
C VAL A 151 -6.05 25.30 2.20
N ILE A 152 -5.48 24.15 2.47
CA ILE A 152 -6.13 22.86 2.30
C ILE A 152 -6.60 22.37 3.66
N THR A 153 -7.91 22.24 3.84
CA THR A 153 -8.50 21.67 5.06
C THR A 153 -8.83 20.20 4.82
N LEU A 154 -8.20 19.32 5.60
CA LEU A 154 -8.39 17.88 5.49
C LEU A 154 -9.42 17.38 6.46
N ALA A 155 -10.38 16.59 5.97
CA ALA A 155 -11.21 15.76 6.82
C ALA A 155 -10.39 14.61 7.42
N ASP A 156 -10.92 14.00 8.47
CA ASP A 156 -10.21 12.92 9.19
C ASP A 156 -9.89 11.73 8.29
N GLU A 157 -10.83 11.37 7.41
CA GLU A 157 -10.70 10.31 6.41
C GLU A 157 -9.69 10.61 5.30
N ASP A 158 -9.45 11.87 5.01
CA ASP A 158 -8.60 12.31 3.89
C ASP A 158 -7.12 12.38 4.25
N TYR A 159 -6.81 12.36 5.54
CA TYR A 159 -5.45 12.52 6.04
C TYR A 159 -4.46 11.49 5.45
N GLY A 160 -4.87 10.24 5.36
CA GLY A 160 -4.03 9.18 4.79
C GLY A 160 -3.72 9.40 3.32
N THR A 161 -4.71 9.81 2.54
CA THR A 161 -4.55 10.14 1.12
C THR A 161 -3.60 11.33 0.93
N TRP A 162 -3.81 12.38 1.71
CA TRP A 162 -2.91 13.54 1.70
C TRP A 162 -1.48 13.18 2.07
N PHE A 163 -1.29 12.39 3.12
CA PHE A 163 0.04 11.99 3.59
C PHE A 163 0.82 11.25 2.50
N LEU A 164 0.17 10.30 1.81
CA LEU A 164 0.78 9.53 0.73
C LEU A 164 1.09 10.40 -0.49
N ASP A 165 0.14 11.23 -0.92
CA ASP A 165 0.37 12.13 -2.06
C ASP A 165 1.46 13.16 -1.75
N CYS A 166 1.50 13.68 -0.53
CA CYS A 166 2.56 14.60 -0.09
C CYS A 166 3.94 13.95 -0.08
N MET A 167 4.04 12.64 0.21
CA MET A 167 5.30 11.91 0.10
C MET A 167 5.72 11.64 -1.34
N GLU A 168 4.76 11.34 -2.21
CA GLU A 168 5.02 11.02 -3.62
C GLU A 168 5.23 12.29 -4.47
N ASN A 169 4.52 13.37 -4.17
CA ASN A 169 4.47 14.60 -4.95
C ASN A 169 4.62 15.85 -4.06
N PRO A 170 5.72 16.00 -3.30
CA PRO A 170 5.87 17.09 -2.33
C PRO A 170 5.80 18.49 -2.94
N GLU A 171 6.13 18.64 -4.23
CA GLU A 171 6.08 19.91 -4.95
C GLU A 171 4.66 20.48 -5.08
N ARG A 172 3.61 19.65 -5.02
CA ARG A 172 2.21 20.09 -5.05
C ARG A 172 1.81 20.90 -3.82
N TYR A 173 2.52 20.70 -2.71
CA TYR A 173 2.22 21.28 -1.39
C TYR A 173 3.17 22.40 -0.99
N LEU A 174 4.10 22.77 -1.86
CA LEU A 174 5.00 23.88 -1.59
C LEU A 174 4.22 25.19 -1.40
N ASN A 175 4.52 25.88 -0.29
CA ASN A 175 3.88 27.14 0.11
C ASN A 175 2.36 27.05 0.40
N LYS A 176 1.83 25.86 0.61
CA LYS A 176 0.43 25.67 1.03
C LYS A 176 0.31 25.50 2.53
N GLU A 177 -0.78 26.00 3.08
CA GLU A 177 -1.17 25.78 4.47
C GLU A 177 -2.06 24.55 4.55
N ILE A 178 -1.73 23.61 5.45
CA ILE A 178 -2.50 22.38 5.65
C ILE A 178 -3.12 22.40 7.03
N THR A 179 -4.44 22.36 7.07
CA THR A 179 -5.22 22.35 8.33
C THR A 179 -5.84 20.97 8.56
N PHE A 180 -5.55 20.34 9.69
CA PHE A 180 -6.13 19.06 10.07
C PHE A 180 -6.07 18.82 11.57
N SER A 181 -6.90 17.89 12.09
CA SER A 181 -6.84 17.42 13.46
C SER A 181 -5.69 16.43 13.63
N ALA A 182 -4.76 16.72 14.55
CA ALA A 182 -3.56 15.91 14.72
C ALA A 182 -3.33 15.47 16.17
N MET A 183 -2.72 14.30 16.34
CA MET A 183 -1.97 13.96 17.55
C MET A 183 -0.55 14.48 17.40
N ILE A 184 0.04 14.99 18.49
CA ILE A 184 1.41 15.47 18.46
C ILE A 184 2.33 14.43 19.10
N LEU A 185 3.28 13.93 18.32
CA LEU A 185 4.35 13.07 18.81
C LEU A 185 5.61 13.90 19.02
N LYS A 186 6.15 13.85 20.24
CA LYS A 186 7.43 14.45 20.59
C LYS A 186 8.33 13.41 21.27
N ARG A 187 9.45 13.08 20.66
CA ARG A 187 10.43 12.13 21.22
C ARG A 187 11.40 12.84 22.16
N LYS A 188 11.90 12.13 23.18
CA LYS A 188 12.84 12.69 24.20
C LYS A 188 14.09 13.36 23.61
N ASN A 189 14.57 12.89 22.46
CA ASN A 189 15.80 13.39 21.82
C ASN A 189 15.52 14.33 20.63
N MET A 190 14.28 14.78 20.47
CA MET A 190 13.91 15.70 19.40
C MET A 190 14.23 17.15 19.79
N PRO A 191 14.77 17.98 18.87
CA PRO A 191 14.99 19.40 19.12
C PRO A 191 13.72 20.09 19.64
N GLU A 192 13.88 21.11 20.48
CA GLU A 192 12.75 21.77 21.14
C GLU A 192 11.77 22.43 20.15
N ASN A 193 12.27 22.85 18.99
CA ASN A 193 11.50 23.46 17.91
C ASN A 193 10.97 22.47 16.88
N GLU A 194 11.14 21.15 17.11
CA GLU A 194 10.63 20.10 16.25
C GLU A 194 9.54 19.31 16.95
N PHE A 195 8.54 18.87 16.18
CA PHE A 195 7.44 18.02 16.61
C PHE A 195 6.89 17.25 15.41
N VAL A 196 6.12 16.21 15.66
CA VAL A 196 5.48 15.42 14.60
C VAL A 196 3.97 15.47 14.79
N PRO A 197 3.26 16.36 14.06
CA PRO A 197 1.82 16.27 13.98
C PRO A 197 1.46 15.11 13.07
N GLY A 198 0.49 14.30 13.46
CA GLY A 198 0.11 13.14 12.69
C GLY A 198 -1.15 12.47 13.21
N ARG A 199 -1.49 11.36 12.59
CA ARG A 199 -2.65 10.55 12.94
C ARG A 199 -2.32 9.07 12.90
N MET A 200 -3.08 8.29 13.67
CA MET A 200 -3.06 6.84 13.52
C MET A 200 -3.85 6.48 12.25
N ALA A 201 -3.22 5.76 11.37
CA ALA A 201 -3.85 5.21 10.18
C ALA A 201 -3.92 3.69 10.27
N MET A 202 -5.05 3.14 9.88
CA MET A 202 -5.27 1.70 9.79
C MET A 202 -5.09 1.30 8.33
N THR A 203 -4.14 0.42 8.06
CA THR A 203 -3.89 -0.05 6.69
C THR A 203 -4.85 -1.14 6.28
N CYS A 204 -4.94 -2.24 7.02
CA CYS A 204 -5.83 -3.35 6.66
C CYS A 204 -6.75 -3.81 7.81
N CYS A 205 -6.34 -3.71 9.07
CA CYS A 205 -7.15 -4.10 10.24
C CYS A 205 -6.76 -3.29 11.48
N ALA A 206 -7.56 -3.40 12.54
CA ALA A 206 -7.34 -2.63 13.78
C ALA A 206 -6.00 -2.95 14.47
N GLU A 207 -5.42 -4.11 14.21
CA GLU A 207 -4.13 -4.51 14.75
C GLU A 207 -2.95 -3.90 13.97
N ASP A 208 -3.21 -3.35 12.79
CA ASP A 208 -2.21 -2.80 11.87
C ASP A 208 -2.31 -1.26 11.82
N MET A 209 -2.27 -0.65 13.01
CA MET A 209 -2.31 0.80 13.18
C MET A 209 -0.91 1.39 13.15
N THR A 210 -0.69 2.33 12.24
CA THR A 210 0.59 3.04 12.09
C THR A 210 0.41 4.53 12.29
N PHE A 211 1.34 5.17 13.01
CA PHE A 211 1.35 6.62 13.12
C PHE A 211 2.00 7.25 11.90
N LEU A 212 1.22 8.02 11.16
CA LEU A 212 1.68 8.78 10.00
C LEU A 212 1.87 10.26 10.40
N GLY A 213 3.01 10.83 10.09
CA GLY A 213 3.28 12.25 10.37
C GLY A 213 4.63 12.72 9.85
N PHE A 214 4.73 14.00 9.54
CA PHE A 214 5.98 14.66 9.11
C PHE A 214 6.66 15.36 10.28
N ILE A 215 7.99 15.41 10.27
CA ILE A 215 8.74 16.24 11.22
C ILE A 215 8.52 17.70 10.81
N CYS A 216 7.86 18.43 11.68
CA CYS A 216 7.61 19.86 11.51
C CYS A 216 8.51 20.69 12.41
N LYS A 217 8.91 21.87 11.93
CA LYS A 217 9.60 22.89 12.70
C LYS A 217 8.66 24.03 12.97
N GLY A 218 8.62 24.52 14.20
CA GLY A 218 7.75 25.61 14.56
C GLY A 218 8.29 26.46 15.69
N ASP A 219 7.57 27.55 16.04
CA ASP A 219 7.91 28.38 17.18
C ASP A 219 7.71 27.56 18.46
N LYS A 220 8.75 27.57 19.31
CA LYS A 220 8.74 26.93 20.64
C LYS A 220 7.52 27.31 21.50
N LYS A 221 7.04 28.55 21.39
CA LYS A 221 5.86 29.03 22.13
C LYS A 221 4.56 28.36 21.68
N LEU A 222 4.44 27.99 20.40
CA LEU A 222 3.28 27.31 19.84
C LEU A 222 3.29 25.81 20.17
N ILE A 223 4.47 25.24 20.40
CA ILE A 223 4.66 23.80 20.65
C ILE A 223 4.62 23.48 22.17
N ALA A 224 4.94 24.45 23.04
CA ALA A 224 5.00 24.25 24.47
C ALA A 224 3.73 23.71 25.16
N PRO A 225 2.50 24.02 24.67
CA PRO A 225 1.27 23.44 25.23
C PRO A 225 1.11 21.93 25.00
N PHE A 226 1.82 21.34 24.05
CA PHE A 226 1.77 19.92 23.75
C PHE A 226 2.73 19.14 24.65
N SER A 227 2.54 19.24 25.96
CA SER A 227 3.32 18.42 26.90
C SER A 227 2.83 16.98 26.88
N THR A 228 3.76 16.07 26.73
CA THR A 228 3.58 14.61 26.85
C THR A 228 2.88 14.25 28.17
N ARG A 229 1.74 13.57 28.07
CA ARG A 229 1.24 12.69 29.11
C ARG A 229 1.83 11.31 28.92
#